data_74a8cbd7d9e21d57fdcfe585c276a474
#
_entry.id   74a8cbd7d9e21d57fdcfe585c276a474
#
_cell.length_a   1.000
_cell.length_b   1.000
_cell.length_c   1.000
_cell.angle_alpha   90.00
_cell.angle_beta   90.00
_cell.angle_gamma   90.00
#
_symmetry.space_group_name_H-M   'P 1'
#
loop_
_entity.id
_entity.type
_entity.pdbx_description
1 polymer ?
#
loop_
_entity_poly.entity_id
_entity_poly.type
_entity_poly.pdbx_seq_one_letter_code
_entity_poly.pdbx_strand_id
1 'polypeptide(L)'
;MIPEGDMSGLLAQAQAMQEQLMNAQQELAEAQVEGSAGGGLVTATVTGASELIGLVIKPEAVDPADTETLADLIVAAIRDATNKAQALAASKLGPLAGGLGMGGGLPF
;
A
#
# COMPACT_ATOMS: atom_id res chain seq x y z
N MET A 1 35.01 -8.28 21.47
CA MET A 1 34.71 -6.89 21.77
C MET A 1 34.59 -6.07 20.48
N ILE A 2 33.57 -5.30 20.38
CA ILE A 2 33.36 -4.51 19.19
C ILE A 2 34.01 -3.15 19.36
N PRO A 3 34.86 -2.74 18.42
CA PRO A 3 35.47 -1.41 18.50
C PRO A 3 34.43 -0.33 18.48
N GLU A 4 34.76 0.78 19.09
CA GLU A 4 33.88 1.92 19.14
C GLU A 4 33.43 2.37 17.76
N GLY A 5 34.34 2.38 16.82
CA GLY A 5 34.02 2.75 15.45
C GLY A 5 32.95 1.86 14.83
N ASP A 6 32.99 0.57 15.14
CA ASP A 6 32.00 -0.38 14.60
C ASP A 6 30.62 -0.11 15.20
N MET A 7 30.59 0.26 16.47
CA MET A 7 29.32 0.58 17.11
C MET A 7 28.70 1.82 16.51
N SER A 8 29.51 2.84 16.24
CA SER A 8 29.01 4.05 15.60
C SER A 8 28.45 3.73 14.21
N GLY A 9 29.14 2.86 13.48
CA GLY A 9 28.66 2.45 12.17
C GLY A 9 27.34 1.73 12.24
N LEU A 10 27.19 0.85 13.22
CA LEU A 10 25.94 0.12 13.40
C LEU A 10 24.79 1.04 13.75
N LEU A 11 25.06 2.02 14.61
CA LEU A 11 24.02 2.98 14.99
C LEU A 11 23.59 3.83 13.80
N ALA A 12 24.57 4.29 13.01
CA ALA A 12 24.29 5.10 11.84
C ALA A 12 23.47 4.29 10.83
N GLN A 13 23.80 3.02 10.68
CA GLN A 13 23.11 2.15 9.77
C GLN A 13 21.66 1.93 10.22
N ALA A 14 21.47 1.73 11.52
CA ALA A 14 20.13 1.55 12.06
C ALA A 14 19.28 2.80 11.88
N GLN A 15 19.89 3.98 12.09
CA GLN A 15 19.19 5.24 11.90
C GLN A 15 18.81 5.45 10.45
N ALA A 16 19.73 5.15 9.53
CA ALA A 16 19.45 5.29 8.10
C ALA A 16 18.31 4.38 7.68
N MET A 17 18.29 3.16 8.19
CA MET A 17 17.23 2.22 7.87
C MET A 17 15.89 2.69 8.40
N GLN A 18 15.89 3.25 9.61
CA GLN A 18 14.69 3.79 10.21
C GLN A 18 14.14 4.96 9.39
N GLU A 19 15.03 5.83 8.92
CA GLU A 19 14.64 6.94 8.06
C GLU A 19 14.06 6.47 6.75
N GLN A 20 14.67 5.44 6.14
CA GLN A 20 14.18 4.88 4.90
C GLN A 20 12.78 4.29 5.08
N LEU A 21 12.55 3.62 6.19
CA LEU A 21 11.26 3.04 6.48
C LEU A 21 10.21 4.14 6.65
N MET A 22 10.55 5.19 7.40
CA MET A 22 9.64 6.31 7.60
C MET A 22 9.32 7.01 6.29
N ASN A 23 10.32 7.21 5.44
CA ASN A 23 10.12 7.83 4.14
C ASN A 23 9.23 6.97 3.25
N ALA A 24 9.44 5.66 3.27
CA ALA A 24 8.61 4.76 2.49
C ALA A 24 7.16 4.79 2.96
N GLN A 25 6.94 4.83 4.26
CA GLN A 25 5.60 4.92 4.80
C GLN A 25 4.94 6.25 4.45
N GLN A 26 5.69 7.33 4.45
CA GLN A 26 5.18 8.63 4.07
C GLN A 26 4.81 8.66 2.58
N GLU A 27 5.65 8.09 1.74
CA GLU A 27 5.36 7.98 0.31
C GLU A 27 4.09 7.19 0.07
N LEU A 28 3.90 6.10 0.81
CA LEU A 28 2.69 5.30 0.69
C LEU A 28 1.47 6.08 1.13
N ALA A 29 1.58 6.84 2.21
CA ALA A 29 0.46 7.64 2.69
C ALA A 29 0.04 8.71 1.68
N GLU A 30 0.99 9.18 0.87
CA GLU A 30 0.73 10.21 -0.14
C GLU A 30 0.39 9.64 -1.51
N ALA A 31 0.70 8.38 -1.75
CA ALA A 31 0.42 7.75 -3.03
C ALA A 31 -1.08 7.51 -3.19
N GLN A 32 -1.53 7.59 -4.43
CA GLN A 32 -2.93 7.33 -4.75
C GLN A 32 -3.00 6.16 -5.72
N VAL A 33 -3.88 5.22 -5.41
CA VAL A 33 -4.05 4.01 -6.19
C VAL A 33 -5.52 3.86 -6.54
N GLU A 34 -5.80 3.63 -7.80
CA GLU A 34 -7.18 3.48 -8.26
C GLU A 34 -7.52 2.04 -8.54
N GLY A 35 -8.74 1.67 -8.19
CA GLY A 35 -9.32 0.39 -8.57
C GLY A 35 -10.69 0.63 -9.15
N SER A 36 -11.16 -0.30 -9.97
CA SER A 36 -12.43 -0.11 -10.65
C SER A 36 -13.20 -1.42 -10.73
N ALA A 37 -14.50 -1.30 -11.01
CA ALA A 37 -15.37 -2.44 -11.21
C ALA A 37 -16.40 -2.09 -12.26
N GLY A 38 -16.97 -3.12 -12.86
CA GLY A 38 -18.02 -2.96 -13.87
C GLY A 38 -17.52 -2.26 -15.13
N GLY A 39 -16.26 -2.49 -15.51
CA GLY A 39 -15.72 -1.85 -16.70
C GLY A 39 -15.52 -0.35 -16.52
N GLY A 40 -15.29 0.10 -15.29
CA GLY A 40 -15.07 1.51 -15.02
C GLY A 40 -16.32 2.24 -14.57
N LEU A 41 -17.41 1.54 -14.33
CA LEU A 41 -18.61 2.18 -13.80
C LEU A 41 -18.41 2.74 -12.42
N VAL A 42 -17.60 2.09 -11.62
CA VAL A 42 -17.25 2.56 -10.28
C VAL A 42 -15.73 2.55 -10.15
N THR A 43 -15.17 3.66 -9.70
CA THR A 43 -13.72 3.77 -9.48
C THR A 43 -13.48 4.23 -8.05
N ALA A 44 -12.68 3.48 -7.32
CA ALA A 44 -12.29 3.83 -5.97
C ALA A 44 -10.84 4.29 -5.96
N THR A 45 -10.53 5.27 -5.14
CA THR A 45 -9.15 5.74 -4.95
C THR A 45 -8.78 5.55 -3.49
N VAL A 46 -7.67 4.86 -3.28
CA VAL A 46 -7.15 4.66 -1.93
C VAL A 46 -5.72 5.18 -1.88
N THR A 47 -5.23 5.45 -0.68
CA THR A 47 -3.80 5.74 -0.50
C THR A 47 -3.01 4.45 -0.57
N GLY A 48 -1.68 4.57 -0.68
CA GLY A 48 -0.82 3.39 -0.61
C GLY A 48 -0.92 2.67 0.73
N ALA A 49 -1.46 3.32 1.74
CA ALA A 49 -1.73 2.72 3.04
C ALA A 49 -3.15 2.11 3.11
N SER A 50 -3.81 1.99 1.98
CA SER A 50 -5.14 1.37 1.83
C SER A 50 -6.27 2.18 2.47
N GLU A 51 -6.10 3.47 2.57
CA GLU A 51 -7.16 4.35 3.08
C GLU A 51 -8.01 4.85 1.92
N LEU A 52 -9.30 4.64 1.99
CA LEU A 52 -10.21 5.10 0.93
C LEU A 52 -10.36 6.62 0.99
N ILE A 53 -10.03 7.31 -0.10
CA ILE A 53 -10.10 8.76 -0.15
C ILE A 53 -11.02 9.29 -1.24
N GLY A 54 -11.49 8.45 -2.13
CA GLY A 54 -12.39 8.90 -3.18
C GLY A 54 -13.16 7.77 -3.81
N LEU A 55 -14.32 8.11 -4.33
CA LEU A 55 -15.17 7.13 -5.01
C LEU A 55 -15.92 7.86 -6.09
N VAL A 56 -15.84 7.36 -7.31
CA VAL A 56 -16.56 7.92 -8.46
C VAL A 56 -17.53 6.86 -8.98
N ILE A 57 -18.78 7.23 -9.09
CA ILE A 57 -19.83 6.35 -9.59
C ILE A 57 -20.41 7.01 -10.83
N LYS A 58 -20.34 6.32 -11.97
CA LYS A 58 -20.95 6.84 -13.18
C LYS A 58 -22.47 6.73 -13.07
N PRO A 59 -23.21 7.69 -13.62
CA PRO A 59 -24.67 7.64 -13.54
C PRO A 59 -25.26 6.33 -14.10
N GLU A 60 -24.60 5.76 -15.09
CA GLU A 60 -25.07 4.51 -15.70
C GLU A 60 -25.08 3.34 -14.73
N ALA A 61 -24.29 3.44 -13.65
CA ALA A 61 -24.23 2.39 -12.64
C ALA A 61 -25.41 2.48 -11.66
N VAL A 62 -26.12 3.59 -11.66
CA VAL A 62 -27.15 3.84 -10.65
C VAL A 62 -28.51 3.42 -11.18
N ASP A 63 -29.07 2.38 -10.56
CA ASP A 63 -30.42 1.91 -10.84
C ASP A 63 -31.14 1.85 -9.49
N PRO A 64 -32.08 2.77 -9.22
CA PRO A 64 -32.76 2.77 -7.94
C PRO A 64 -33.51 1.48 -7.63
N ALA A 65 -33.84 0.71 -8.66
CA ALA A 65 -34.53 -0.55 -8.47
C ALA A 65 -33.56 -1.70 -8.16
N ASP A 66 -32.24 -1.46 -8.29
CA ASP A 66 -31.24 -2.50 -8.07
C ASP A 66 -30.03 -1.92 -7.37
N THR A 67 -30.21 -1.52 -6.14
CA THR A 67 -29.14 -0.94 -5.35
C THR A 67 -28.11 -1.97 -4.90
N GLU A 68 -28.48 -3.24 -4.92
CA GLU A 68 -27.60 -4.32 -4.53
C GLU A 68 -26.43 -4.47 -5.53
N THR A 69 -26.71 -4.39 -6.82
CA THR A 69 -25.66 -4.43 -7.82
C THR A 69 -24.69 -3.26 -7.66
N LEU A 70 -25.21 -2.07 -7.38
CA LEU A 70 -24.35 -0.91 -7.15
C LEU A 70 -23.45 -1.13 -5.93
N ALA A 71 -24.02 -1.66 -4.85
CA ALA A 71 -23.24 -1.94 -3.64
C ALA A 71 -22.12 -2.93 -3.94
N ASP A 72 -22.41 -3.97 -4.72
CA ASP A 72 -21.42 -4.97 -5.11
C ASP A 72 -20.31 -4.35 -5.95
N LEU A 73 -20.66 -3.46 -6.85
CA LEU A 73 -19.67 -2.77 -7.67
C LEU A 73 -18.75 -1.89 -6.81
N ILE A 74 -19.31 -1.22 -5.84
CA ILE A 74 -18.53 -0.37 -4.94
C ILE A 74 -17.54 -1.22 -4.15
N VAL A 75 -17.99 -2.33 -3.59
CA VAL A 75 -17.13 -3.23 -2.84
C VAL A 75 -16.03 -3.77 -3.73
N ALA A 76 -16.37 -4.18 -4.95
CA ALA A 76 -15.39 -4.72 -5.89
C ALA A 76 -14.33 -3.68 -6.27
N ALA A 77 -14.75 -2.44 -6.51
CA ALA A 77 -13.82 -1.37 -6.86
C ALA A 77 -12.85 -1.08 -5.70
N ILE A 78 -13.38 -1.05 -4.48
CA ILE A 78 -12.55 -0.82 -3.30
C ILE A 78 -11.56 -1.97 -3.10
N ARG A 79 -12.00 -3.21 -3.30
CA ARG A 79 -11.11 -4.35 -3.19
C ARG A 79 -10.01 -4.31 -4.24
N ASP A 80 -10.35 -3.94 -5.47
CA ASP A 80 -9.35 -3.83 -6.52
C ASP A 80 -8.32 -2.77 -6.16
N ALA A 81 -8.76 -1.61 -5.68
CA ALA A 81 -7.86 -0.54 -5.26
C ALA A 81 -6.99 -0.98 -4.09
N THR A 82 -7.60 -1.63 -3.09
CA THR A 82 -6.87 -2.08 -1.90
C THR A 82 -5.83 -3.13 -2.25
N ASN A 83 -6.16 -4.06 -3.14
CA ASN A 83 -5.21 -5.07 -3.58
C ASN A 83 -4.01 -4.43 -4.28
N LYS A 84 -4.27 -3.44 -5.12
CA LYS A 84 -3.20 -2.71 -5.80
C LYS A 84 -2.36 -1.90 -4.83
N ALA A 85 -2.99 -1.32 -3.82
CA ALA A 85 -2.27 -0.57 -2.78
C ALA A 85 -1.37 -1.50 -1.97
N GLN A 86 -1.84 -2.69 -1.66
CA GLN A 86 -1.04 -3.67 -0.94
C GLN A 86 0.15 -4.13 -1.78
N ALA A 87 -0.04 -4.29 -3.07
CA ALA A 87 1.06 -4.64 -3.97
C ALA A 87 2.09 -3.51 -4.03
N LEU A 88 1.62 -2.27 -4.06
CA LEU A 88 2.52 -1.12 -4.04
C LEU A 88 3.31 -1.07 -2.72
N ALA A 89 2.62 -1.28 -1.60
CA ALA A 89 3.27 -1.30 -0.30
C ALA A 89 4.34 -2.39 -0.23
N ALA A 90 4.03 -3.57 -0.71
CA ALA A 90 4.98 -4.67 -0.74
C ALA A 90 6.19 -4.31 -1.61
N SER A 91 5.96 -3.65 -2.72
CA SER A 91 7.01 -3.23 -3.63
C SER A 91 7.95 -2.21 -2.98
N LYS A 92 7.40 -1.28 -2.21
CA LYS A 92 8.21 -0.24 -1.57
C LYS A 92 8.87 -0.70 -0.28
N LEU A 93 8.20 -1.55 0.49
CA LEU A 93 8.72 -2.00 1.78
C LEU A 93 9.50 -3.29 1.69
N GLY A 94 9.28 -4.08 0.65
CA GLY A 94 9.97 -5.35 0.46
C GLY A 94 11.49 -5.24 0.47
N PRO A 95 12.08 -4.30 -0.30
CA PRO A 95 13.53 -4.15 -0.29
C PRO A 95 14.08 -3.79 1.08
N LEU A 96 13.32 -3.02 1.87
CA LEU A 96 13.74 -2.66 3.20
C LEU A 96 13.71 -3.85 4.13
N ALA A 97 12.67 -4.66 4.02
CA ALA A 97 12.55 -5.89 4.80
C ALA A 97 13.65 -6.86 4.42
N GLY A 98 13.94 -6.97 3.13
CA GLY A 98 15.02 -7.80 2.66
C GLY A 98 16.37 -7.32 3.15
N GLY A 99 16.53 -6.00 3.23
CA GLY A 99 17.77 -5.40 3.71
C GLY A 99 18.05 -5.68 5.16
N LEU A 100 17.01 -6.04 5.93
CA LEU A 100 17.22 -6.43 7.30
C LEU A 100 17.78 -7.84 7.42
N GLY A 101 17.83 -8.53 6.34
CA GLY A 101 18.37 -9.89 6.34
C GLY A 101 17.52 -10.91 7.00
N MET A 102 16.39 -10.51 7.44
CA MET A 102 15.56 -11.41 8.16
C MET A 102 14.90 -12.35 7.29
N GLY A 103 14.44 -11.84 6.21
CA GLY A 103 13.80 -12.70 5.28
C GLY A 103 14.75 -13.76 4.82
N GLY A 104 15.94 -13.34 4.57
CA GLY A 104 16.93 -14.28 4.12
C GLY A 104 17.27 -15.27 5.19
N GLY A 105 17.11 -14.85 6.40
CA GLY A 105 17.40 -15.71 7.49
C GLY A 105 16.39 -16.78 7.72
N LEU A 106 15.37 -16.81 6.97
CA LEU A 106 14.33 -17.78 7.20
C LEU A 106 14.34 -18.83 6.16
N PRO A 107 15.29 -19.64 6.14
CA PRO A 107 15.36 -20.67 5.11
C PRO A 107 14.49 -21.80 5.48
N PHE A 108 13.75 -21.80 6.29
CA PHE A 108 12.91 -22.93 6.58
C PHE A 108 11.48 -22.70 6.38
#